data_d9a3cad852fc48145ef155fe9264c200
#
_entry.id   d9a3cad852fc48145ef155fe9264c200
#
_cell.length_a   1.000
_cell.length_b   1.000
_cell.length_c   1.000
_cell.angle_alpha   90.00
_cell.angle_beta   90.00
_cell.angle_gamma   90.00
#
_symmetry.space_group_name_H-M   'P 1'
#
loop_
_entity.id
_entity.type
_entity.pdbx_description
1 polymer ?
#
loop_
_entity_poly.entity_id
_entity_poly.type
_entity_poly.pdbx_seq_one_letter_code
_entity_poly.pdbx_strand_id
1 'polypeptide(L)'
;RTSMDILKLAAENSPRSKMIYHEDTQALHIGTLDKHCYFVPFAKGQDPFEDRKNSQRMELLNGNWGFRYYDSIIDLEDDFIHEKFENTIPVPSNWQLYGYDKPQYTNVCYPIPFDPPFVPDDIPVGVYQREYDYSPDGMDRVLVFEGVDSCVYLYVNDSFVGYSQVSHATAEFDITPYLAEGRNIITAAVLKWCDGTYLEDQDKIRLSGIFRDVYVLSRPKMRLENYIVKTILGENGSARLEFTVFGCDVSAKLCDDDGVTMAQFSAYDGESVEIKLENVRLWSAETPYLYRLTINAGDEVIGEEIGFRDVKVDKGVVKINGRAVKFKGVNRHDSYPDTGYYTSYEQMRADLVLMKKHNINAVRTSHYPNSPMFYQLCDRLGLYVI
;
A
#
# COMPACT_ATOMS: atom_id res chain seq x y z
N ARG A 1 42.28 -2.70 -23.47
CA ARG A 1 40.80 -2.68 -23.64
C ARG A 1 40.50 -1.70 -24.73
N THR A 2 39.75 -2.10 -25.75
CA THR A 2 39.33 -1.25 -26.87
C THR A 2 38.22 -0.31 -26.43
N SER A 3 38.03 0.85 -27.10
CA SER A 3 36.93 1.77 -26.82
C SER A 3 35.56 1.07 -26.91
N MET A 4 35.45 0.05 -27.74
CA MET A 4 34.25 -0.78 -27.92
C MET A 4 33.96 -1.66 -26.68
N ASP A 5 35.01 -2.16 -25.99
CA ASP A 5 34.87 -2.96 -24.76
C ASP A 5 34.43 -2.07 -23.58
N ILE A 6 34.89 -0.81 -23.56
CA ILE A 6 34.48 0.18 -22.53
C ILE A 6 33.02 0.60 -22.74
N LEU A 7 32.59 0.82 -23.98
CA LEU A 7 31.20 1.15 -24.30
C LEU A 7 30.25 0.00 -24.00
N LYS A 8 30.63 -1.25 -24.30
CA LYS A 8 29.85 -2.44 -23.92
C LYS A 8 29.74 -2.58 -22.39
N LEU A 9 30.83 -2.41 -21.67
CA LEU A 9 30.85 -2.49 -20.20
C LEU A 9 30.02 -1.37 -19.55
N ALA A 10 30.02 -0.17 -20.14
CA ALA A 10 29.18 0.95 -19.68
C ALA A 10 27.70 0.65 -19.94
N ALA A 11 27.33 0.10 -21.08
CA ALA A 11 25.95 -0.30 -21.40
C ALA A 11 25.46 -1.44 -20.49
N GLU A 12 26.29 -2.42 -20.18
CA GLU A 12 25.95 -3.53 -19.28
C GLU A 12 25.73 -3.10 -17.81
N ASN A 13 26.23 -1.92 -17.41
CA ASN A 13 26.07 -1.37 -16.08
C ASN A 13 25.20 -0.11 -16.04
N SER A 14 24.55 0.23 -17.15
CA SER A 14 23.64 1.38 -17.20
C SER A 14 22.39 1.19 -16.35
N PRO A 15 21.72 2.28 -15.91
CA PRO A 15 20.41 2.19 -15.26
C PRO A 15 19.40 1.36 -16.05
N ARG A 16 19.33 1.56 -17.37
CA ARG A 16 18.43 0.81 -18.27
C ARG A 16 18.73 -0.71 -18.26
N SER A 17 19.97 -1.12 -18.14
CA SER A 17 20.34 -2.54 -18.13
C SER A 17 19.75 -3.32 -16.94
N LYS A 18 19.26 -2.62 -15.90
CA LYS A 18 18.57 -3.22 -14.75
C LYS A 18 17.09 -3.48 -15.00
N MET A 19 16.53 -2.99 -16.11
CA MET A 19 15.11 -3.12 -16.42
C MET A 19 14.79 -4.43 -17.13
N ILE A 20 14.95 -5.56 -16.43
CA ILE A 20 14.87 -6.92 -16.97
C ILE A 20 13.80 -7.79 -16.29
N TYR A 21 13.06 -7.27 -15.29
CA TYR A 21 12.18 -8.07 -14.43
C TYR A 21 10.70 -8.08 -14.86
N HIS A 22 10.28 -7.19 -15.78
CA HIS A 22 8.88 -7.01 -16.13
C HIS A 22 8.29 -8.11 -17.04
N GLU A 23 9.11 -9.09 -17.45
CA GLU A 23 8.72 -10.29 -18.18
C GLU A 23 9.24 -11.57 -17.50
N ASP A 24 9.69 -11.47 -16.25
CA ASP A 24 10.22 -12.57 -15.46
C ASP A 24 9.23 -12.99 -14.36
N THR A 25 8.50 -14.07 -14.61
CA THR A 25 7.48 -14.60 -13.68
C THR A 25 8.04 -15.04 -12.31
N GLN A 26 9.34 -15.09 -12.14
CA GLN A 26 9.99 -15.37 -10.85
C GLN A 26 10.28 -14.08 -10.06
N ALA A 27 10.18 -12.92 -10.70
CA ALA A 27 10.58 -11.63 -10.15
C ALA A 27 9.39 -10.71 -9.86
N LEU A 28 8.50 -11.06 -8.93
CA LEU A 28 7.43 -10.17 -8.48
C LEU A 28 7.97 -8.94 -7.76
N HIS A 29 8.99 -9.13 -6.94
CA HIS A 29 9.60 -8.10 -6.09
C HIS A 29 11.10 -8.33 -5.98
N ILE A 30 11.89 -7.29 -6.22
CA ILE A 30 13.34 -7.28 -6.05
C ILE A 30 13.72 -6.15 -5.12
N GLY A 31 14.44 -6.43 -4.05
CA GLY A 31 14.91 -5.41 -3.10
C GLY A 31 13.81 -4.79 -2.24
N THR A 32 12.61 -5.33 -2.25
CA THR A 32 11.53 -4.90 -1.35
C THR A 32 11.67 -5.52 0.03
N LEU A 33 11.10 -4.85 1.04
CA LEU A 33 10.89 -5.44 2.36
C LEU A 33 9.77 -6.49 2.31
N ASP A 34 9.75 -7.36 3.32
CA ASP A 34 8.70 -8.36 3.48
C ASP A 34 7.33 -7.70 3.69
N LYS A 35 6.29 -8.37 3.20
CA LYS A 35 4.91 -7.90 3.38
C LYS A 35 4.46 -8.08 4.83
N HIS A 36 3.75 -7.08 5.34
CA HIS A 36 3.21 -7.06 6.69
C HIS A 36 1.80 -6.45 6.72
N CYS A 37 1.12 -6.50 7.87
CA CYS A 37 -0.14 -5.80 8.05
C CYS A 37 0.07 -4.28 7.91
N TYR A 38 -0.97 -3.58 7.47
CA TYR A 38 -0.88 -2.13 7.30
C TYR A 38 -0.87 -1.42 8.66
N PHE A 39 0.10 -0.60 8.89
CA PHE A 39 0.14 0.42 9.94
C PHE A 39 1.11 1.54 9.58
N VAL A 40 0.90 2.70 10.14
CA VAL A 40 1.87 3.81 10.14
C VAL A 40 2.31 4.02 11.59
N PRO A 41 3.59 3.85 11.90
CA PRO A 41 4.08 4.11 13.26
C PRO A 41 4.08 5.61 13.57
N PHE A 42 3.86 5.93 14.82
CA PHE A 42 4.02 7.27 15.39
C PHE A 42 5.22 7.28 16.34
N ALA A 43 5.80 8.44 16.58
CA ALA A 43 6.84 8.57 17.59
C ALA A 43 6.26 8.36 18.99
N LYS A 44 7.07 7.83 19.89
CA LYS A 44 6.70 7.66 21.30
C LYS A 44 6.17 8.97 21.88
N GLY A 45 5.00 8.90 22.49
CA GLY A 45 4.32 10.05 23.10
C GLY A 45 3.32 10.76 22.19
N GLN A 46 3.23 10.41 20.91
CA GLN A 46 2.14 10.85 20.04
C GLN A 46 0.89 9.97 20.23
N ASP A 47 -0.28 10.49 19.85
CA ASP A 47 -1.50 9.71 19.74
C ASP A 47 -1.51 8.94 18.40
N PRO A 48 -1.46 7.59 18.41
CA PRO A 48 -1.40 6.80 17.18
C PRO A 48 -2.75 6.67 16.46
N PHE A 49 -3.82 7.27 16.98
CA PHE A 49 -5.17 7.28 16.37
C PHE A 49 -5.48 8.59 15.64
N GLU A 50 -4.55 9.53 15.60
CA GLU A 50 -4.62 10.72 14.76
C GLU A 50 -4.45 10.40 13.28
N ASP A 51 -4.65 11.42 12.41
CA ASP A 51 -4.31 11.30 10.99
C ASP A 51 -2.83 10.91 10.84
N ARG A 52 -2.56 9.89 10.05
CA ARG A 52 -1.20 9.38 9.80
C ARG A 52 -0.22 10.46 9.35
N LYS A 53 -0.72 11.52 8.69
CA LYS A 53 0.09 12.67 8.28
C LYS A 53 0.68 13.47 9.45
N ASN A 54 0.13 13.30 10.65
CA ASN A 54 0.65 13.92 11.88
C ASN A 54 1.78 13.11 12.52
N SER A 55 2.05 11.90 12.02
CA SER A 55 3.15 11.09 12.53
C SER A 55 4.50 11.75 12.25
N GLN A 56 5.31 11.91 13.30
CA GLN A 56 6.70 12.34 13.16
C GLN A 56 7.60 11.28 12.51
N ARG A 57 7.08 10.07 12.31
CA ARG A 57 7.77 8.97 11.61
C ARG A 57 7.52 8.98 10.10
N MET A 58 6.56 9.76 9.62
CA MET A 58 6.12 9.76 8.23
C MET A 58 6.40 11.11 7.57
N GLU A 59 7.09 11.09 6.44
CA GLU A 59 7.25 12.22 5.55
C GLU A 59 6.54 11.94 4.22
N LEU A 60 5.47 12.69 3.94
CA LEU A 60 4.68 12.53 2.72
C LEU A 60 5.45 13.15 1.53
N LEU A 61 5.66 12.36 0.49
CA LEU A 61 6.31 12.80 -0.75
C LEU A 61 5.34 13.15 -1.86
N ASN A 62 4.05 13.20 -1.58
CA ASN A 62 3.04 13.65 -2.54
C ASN A 62 3.34 15.09 -3.03
N GLY A 63 2.84 15.41 -4.20
CA GLY A 63 3.02 16.74 -4.80
C GLY A 63 3.58 16.65 -6.21
N ASN A 64 4.17 17.71 -6.70
CA ASN A 64 4.74 17.73 -8.05
C ASN A 64 6.09 17.02 -8.10
N TRP A 65 6.18 16.00 -8.94
CA TRP A 65 7.41 15.30 -9.27
C TRP A 65 7.88 15.71 -10.66
N GLY A 66 9.17 15.78 -10.89
CA GLY A 66 9.73 15.84 -12.25
C GLY A 66 9.22 14.63 -13.03
N PHE A 67 8.80 14.84 -14.29
CA PHE A 67 8.19 13.79 -15.08
C PHE A 67 8.65 13.83 -16.54
N ARG A 68 8.95 12.66 -17.07
CA ARG A 68 9.25 12.45 -18.49
C ARG A 68 8.52 11.21 -18.99
N TYR A 69 7.77 11.40 -20.06
CA TYR A 69 7.01 10.32 -20.69
C TYR A 69 7.72 9.87 -21.97
N TYR A 70 7.76 8.56 -22.18
CA TYR A 70 8.23 7.92 -23.39
C TYR A 70 7.11 7.04 -23.95
N ASP A 71 6.83 7.18 -25.24
CA ASP A 71 5.84 6.34 -25.92
C ASP A 71 6.28 4.87 -25.96
N SER A 72 7.57 4.63 -25.88
CA SER A 72 8.17 3.29 -25.87
C SER A 72 9.40 3.21 -24.99
N ILE A 73 9.57 2.09 -24.29
CA ILE A 73 10.80 1.76 -23.55
C ILE A 73 12.02 1.72 -24.48
N ILE A 74 11.83 1.51 -25.79
CA ILE A 74 12.91 1.54 -26.78
C ILE A 74 13.58 2.92 -26.85
N ASP A 75 12.81 3.97 -26.63
CA ASP A 75 13.27 5.37 -26.68
C ASP A 75 13.98 5.80 -25.38
N LEU A 76 13.99 4.95 -24.36
CA LEU A 76 14.61 5.23 -23.07
C LEU A 76 16.14 5.16 -23.20
N GLU A 77 16.82 6.25 -22.89
CA GLU A 77 18.28 6.30 -22.91
C GLU A 77 18.90 5.40 -21.82
N ASP A 78 20.12 4.93 -22.07
CA ASP A 78 20.80 4.06 -21.10
C ASP A 78 20.99 4.72 -19.73
N ASP A 79 21.19 6.02 -19.70
CA ASP A 79 21.41 6.84 -18.50
C ASP A 79 20.23 7.75 -18.16
N PHE A 80 19.03 7.28 -18.40
CA PHE A 80 17.78 8.05 -18.28
C PHE A 80 17.58 8.72 -16.90
N ILE A 81 18.18 8.22 -15.85
CA ILE A 81 18.05 8.78 -14.49
C ILE A 81 18.75 10.16 -14.35
N HIS A 82 19.73 10.46 -15.22
CA HIS A 82 20.45 11.73 -15.23
C HIS A 82 19.92 12.72 -16.27
N GLU A 83 18.90 12.34 -17.03
CA GLU A 83 18.29 13.26 -17.96
C GLU A 83 17.58 14.41 -17.25
N LYS A 84 17.55 15.58 -17.89
CA LYS A 84 16.87 16.75 -17.35
C LYS A 84 15.35 16.60 -17.48
N PHE A 85 14.66 16.79 -16.37
CA PHE A 85 13.20 16.80 -16.30
C PHE A 85 12.69 18.23 -16.47
N GLU A 86 11.99 18.49 -17.58
CA GLU A 86 11.43 19.81 -17.91
C GLU A 86 9.97 19.94 -17.48
N ASN A 87 9.26 18.81 -17.39
CA ASN A 87 7.85 18.75 -17.00
C ASN A 87 7.69 18.21 -15.57
N THR A 88 6.54 18.48 -15.00
CA THR A 88 6.13 17.91 -13.72
C THR A 88 4.76 17.27 -13.84
N ILE A 89 4.48 16.32 -12.95
CA ILE A 89 3.18 15.69 -12.80
C ILE A 89 2.85 15.57 -11.31
N PRO A 90 1.59 15.75 -10.90
CA PRO A 90 1.18 15.47 -9.54
C PRO A 90 1.32 13.98 -9.20
N VAL A 91 1.80 13.67 -8.01
CA VAL A 91 1.78 12.35 -7.41
C VAL A 91 0.98 12.44 -6.12
N PRO A 92 -0.07 11.63 -5.93
CA PRO A 92 -0.60 10.58 -6.80
C PRO A 92 -1.36 11.11 -8.03
N SER A 93 -1.24 10.41 -9.16
CA SER A 93 -2.07 10.63 -10.35
C SER A 93 -1.91 9.50 -11.37
N ASN A 94 -2.71 9.55 -12.43
CA ASN A 94 -2.52 8.73 -13.62
C ASN A 94 -2.13 9.65 -14.78
N TRP A 95 -1.08 9.32 -15.53
CA TRP A 95 -0.55 10.20 -16.58
C TRP A 95 -1.50 10.43 -17.74
N GLN A 96 -2.46 9.51 -17.98
CA GLN A 96 -3.48 9.66 -19.01
C GLN A 96 -4.39 10.88 -18.77
N LEU A 97 -4.55 11.32 -17.54
CA LEU A 97 -5.32 12.51 -17.19
C LEU A 97 -4.56 13.82 -17.41
N TYR A 98 -3.26 13.72 -17.73
CA TYR A 98 -2.36 14.86 -17.93
C TYR A 98 -1.88 14.98 -19.38
N GLY A 99 -2.56 14.31 -20.31
CA GLY A 99 -2.29 14.40 -21.74
C GLY A 99 -1.23 13.43 -22.27
N TYR A 100 -0.77 12.51 -21.45
CA TYR A 100 0.15 11.44 -21.83
C TYR A 100 -0.62 10.14 -22.04
N ASP A 101 -0.44 9.46 -23.19
CA ASP A 101 -1.14 8.22 -23.50
C ASP A 101 -2.69 8.38 -23.52
N LYS A 102 -3.42 7.29 -23.61
CA LYS A 102 -4.88 7.25 -23.61
C LYS A 102 -5.43 6.20 -22.64
N PRO A 103 -6.56 6.49 -21.97
CA PRO A 103 -7.30 5.46 -21.25
C PRO A 103 -7.74 4.35 -22.20
N GLN A 104 -7.68 3.11 -21.74
CA GLN A 104 -8.14 1.93 -22.48
C GLN A 104 -9.16 1.18 -21.63
N TYR A 105 -10.16 0.60 -22.28
CA TYR A 105 -11.13 -0.26 -21.62
C TYR A 105 -11.33 -1.55 -22.40
N THR A 106 -11.08 -2.65 -21.74
CA THR A 106 -11.35 -4.00 -22.22
C THR A 106 -11.87 -4.81 -21.05
N ASN A 107 -12.99 -5.54 -21.21
CA ASN A 107 -13.51 -6.34 -20.10
C ASN A 107 -13.38 -7.86 -20.32
N VAL A 108 -13.31 -8.32 -21.55
CA VAL A 108 -13.22 -9.75 -21.91
C VAL A 108 -12.01 -10.09 -22.78
N CYS A 109 -11.24 -9.10 -23.16
CA CYS A 109 -10.04 -9.26 -23.98
C CYS A 109 -8.87 -8.57 -23.31
N TYR A 110 -7.69 -9.17 -23.38
CA TYR A 110 -6.48 -8.52 -22.91
C TYR A 110 -6.23 -7.21 -23.66
N PRO A 111 -5.72 -6.16 -22.99
CA PRO A 111 -5.38 -4.89 -23.64
C PRO A 111 -4.13 -4.99 -24.53
N ILE A 112 -3.44 -6.11 -24.48
CA ILE A 112 -2.21 -6.44 -25.22
C ILE A 112 -2.37 -7.81 -25.89
N PRO A 113 -1.56 -8.14 -26.92
CA PRO A 113 -1.51 -9.49 -27.48
C PRO A 113 -1.27 -10.54 -26.41
N PHE A 114 -1.96 -11.68 -26.52
CA PHE A 114 -1.84 -12.77 -25.54
C PHE A 114 -0.60 -13.63 -25.84
N ASP A 115 0.49 -13.35 -25.15
CA ASP A 115 1.76 -14.08 -25.25
C ASP A 115 2.53 -14.09 -23.92
N PRO A 116 1.92 -14.55 -22.80
CA PRO A 116 2.56 -14.48 -21.49
C PRO A 116 3.84 -15.34 -21.43
N PRO A 117 4.92 -14.88 -20.76
CA PRO A 117 4.97 -13.68 -19.92
C PRO A 117 5.32 -12.39 -20.64
N PHE A 118 5.47 -12.44 -21.97
CA PHE A 118 5.96 -11.32 -22.78
C PHE A 118 4.88 -10.24 -22.96
N VAL A 119 5.31 -9.00 -22.91
CA VAL A 119 4.49 -7.82 -23.20
C VAL A 119 5.02 -7.15 -24.48
N PRO A 120 4.27 -6.24 -25.11
CA PRO A 120 4.75 -5.56 -26.31
C PRO A 120 6.12 -4.90 -26.10
N ASP A 121 7.00 -4.97 -27.10
CA ASP A 121 8.33 -4.36 -27.04
C ASP A 121 8.29 -2.83 -26.90
N ASP A 122 7.19 -2.19 -27.31
CA ASP A 122 6.95 -0.76 -27.30
C ASP A 122 6.18 -0.28 -26.06
N ILE A 123 6.56 -0.75 -24.88
CA ILE A 123 5.91 -0.40 -23.62
C ILE A 123 6.04 1.10 -23.33
N PRO A 124 4.93 1.84 -23.10
CA PRO A 124 4.99 3.20 -22.58
C PRO A 124 5.62 3.27 -21.19
N VAL A 125 6.46 4.28 -20.96
CA VAL A 125 7.20 4.47 -19.70
C VAL A 125 7.02 5.89 -19.19
N GLY A 126 6.65 6.02 -17.91
CA GLY A 126 6.70 7.29 -17.18
C GLY A 126 7.88 7.28 -16.20
N VAL A 127 8.81 8.21 -16.35
CA VAL A 127 9.93 8.37 -15.43
C VAL A 127 9.63 9.54 -14.51
N TYR A 128 9.57 9.27 -13.21
CA TYR A 128 9.29 10.21 -12.13
C TYR A 128 10.56 10.50 -11.38
N GLN A 129 10.76 11.75 -10.96
CA GLN A 129 11.92 12.14 -10.18
C GLN A 129 11.56 13.12 -9.06
N ARG A 130 12.09 12.86 -7.86
CA ARG A 130 11.87 13.68 -6.67
C ARG A 130 13.19 13.90 -5.93
N GLU A 131 13.41 15.13 -5.48
CA GLU A 131 14.48 15.43 -4.52
C GLU A 131 14.05 14.99 -3.10
N TYR A 132 15.00 14.47 -2.34
CA TYR A 132 14.84 14.09 -0.96
C TYR A 132 16.05 14.53 -0.14
N ASP A 133 15.82 15.39 0.84
CA ASP A 133 16.87 15.84 1.74
C ASP A 133 16.99 14.88 2.92
N TYR A 134 18.19 14.37 3.15
CA TYR A 134 18.47 13.41 4.21
C TYR A 134 19.49 13.94 5.20
N SER A 135 19.14 13.86 6.49
CA SER A 135 20.07 14.06 7.60
C SER A 135 20.16 12.75 8.40
N PRO A 136 21.36 12.17 8.53
CA PRO A 136 21.57 10.95 9.31
C PRO A 136 21.19 11.16 10.79
N ASP A 137 20.30 10.31 11.29
CA ASP A 137 19.82 10.33 12.67
C ASP A 137 19.85 8.93 13.33
N GLY A 138 20.48 7.95 12.63
CA GLY A 138 20.56 6.56 13.07
C GLY A 138 19.32 5.72 12.76
N MET A 139 18.27 6.31 12.20
CA MET A 139 17.07 5.57 11.77
C MET A 139 17.17 5.12 10.31
N ASP A 140 16.49 4.03 10.00
CA ASP A 140 16.28 3.58 8.63
C ASP A 140 15.25 4.46 7.93
N ARG A 141 15.41 4.59 6.62
CA ARG A 141 14.45 5.28 5.73
C ARG A 141 13.79 4.24 4.82
N VAL A 142 12.51 4.00 5.06
CA VAL A 142 11.70 3.09 4.25
C VAL A 142 10.83 3.92 3.32
N LEU A 143 11.09 3.80 2.01
CA LEU A 143 10.28 4.43 0.98
C LEU A 143 9.09 3.53 0.65
N VAL A 144 7.88 4.08 0.72
CA VAL A 144 6.63 3.35 0.55
C VAL A 144 5.87 3.89 -0.66
N PHE A 145 5.51 2.98 -1.58
CA PHE A 145 4.55 3.22 -2.65
C PHE A 145 3.28 2.41 -2.36
N GLU A 146 2.16 3.08 -2.14
CA GLU A 146 0.89 2.38 -1.84
C GLU A 146 0.18 1.84 -3.08
N GLY A 147 0.56 2.31 -4.27
CA GLY A 147 0.02 1.81 -5.53
C GLY A 147 0.72 2.39 -6.75
N VAL A 148 1.21 1.51 -7.61
CA VAL A 148 1.85 1.85 -8.89
C VAL A 148 1.38 0.87 -9.97
N ASP A 149 0.80 1.37 -11.04
CA ASP A 149 0.31 0.56 -12.17
C ASP A 149 1.19 0.78 -13.42
N SER A 150 1.77 -0.28 -13.98
CA SER A 150 1.72 -1.72 -13.62
C SER A 150 2.86 -2.15 -12.73
N CYS A 151 4.07 -1.63 -12.94
CA CYS A 151 5.26 -1.98 -12.20
C CYS A 151 6.21 -0.78 -12.10
N VAL A 152 7.14 -0.84 -11.15
CA VAL A 152 8.09 0.24 -10.88
C VAL A 152 9.51 -0.31 -10.74
N TYR A 153 10.46 0.37 -11.38
CA TYR A 153 11.90 0.26 -11.15
C TYR A 153 12.35 1.47 -10.33
N LEU A 154 12.95 1.23 -9.17
CA LEU A 154 13.35 2.26 -8.24
C LEU A 154 14.87 2.46 -8.26
N TYR A 155 15.28 3.72 -8.36
CA TYR A 155 16.67 4.17 -8.23
C TYR A 155 16.74 5.26 -7.17
N VAL A 156 17.82 5.27 -6.40
CA VAL A 156 18.18 6.36 -5.51
C VAL A 156 19.60 6.79 -5.85
N ASN A 157 19.75 8.06 -6.19
CA ASN A 157 20.98 8.57 -6.79
C ASN A 157 21.36 7.73 -8.01
N ASP A 158 22.56 7.19 -8.08
CA ASP A 158 23.06 6.37 -9.19
C ASP A 158 22.78 4.87 -9.02
N SER A 159 22.10 4.48 -7.95
CA SER A 159 21.96 3.08 -7.58
C SER A 159 20.57 2.52 -7.88
N PHE A 160 20.52 1.36 -8.52
CA PHE A 160 19.31 0.56 -8.60
C PHE A 160 18.98 -0.01 -7.22
N VAL A 161 17.77 0.29 -6.71
CA VAL A 161 17.28 -0.15 -5.41
C VAL A 161 16.44 -1.41 -5.54
N GLY A 162 15.53 -1.45 -6.52
CA GLY A 162 14.67 -2.61 -6.66
C GLY A 162 13.55 -2.45 -7.68
N TYR A 163 12.72 -3.49 -7.73
CA TYR A 163 11.58 -3.62 -8.64
C TYR A 163 10.37 -4.14 -7.87
N SER A 164 9.18 -3.68 -8.24
CA SER A 164 7.92 -4.22 -7.70
C SER A 164 6.82 -4.14 -8.73
N GLN A 165 5.97 -5.17 -8.75
CA GLN A 165 4.70 -5.21 -9.48
C GLN A 165 3.57 -5.57 -8.49
N VAL A 166 2.36 -5.85 -8.99
CA VAL A 166 1.10 -5.95 -8.26
C VAL A 166 0.59 -4.55 -7.92
N SER A 167 -0.12 -3.95 -8.88
CA SER A 167 -0.45 -2.52 -8.93
C SER A 167 -1.14 -1.98 -7.69
N HIS A 168 -2.07 -2.75 -7.10
CA HIS A 168 -2.88 -2.33 -5.95
C HIS A 168 -2.35 -2.83 -4.60
N ALA A 169 -1.08 -3.23 -4.56
CA ALA A 169 -0.39 -3.64 -3.34
C ALA A 169 0.73 -2.65 -2.99
N THR A 170 0.93 -2.44 -1.70
CA THR A 170 2.00 -1.58 -1.19
C THR A 170 3.36 -2.23 -1.45
N ALA A 171 4.31 -1.44 -1.92
CA ALA A 171 5.73 -1.80 -2.06
C ALA A 171 6.58 -0.93 -1.13
N GLU A 172 7.47 -1.54 -0.37
CA GLU A 172 8.35 -0.88 0.58
C GLU A 172 9.80 -1.21 0.29
N PHE A 173 10.66 -0.19 0.32
CA PHE A 173 12.09 -0.32 0.05
C PHE A 173 12.91 0.35 1.16
N ASP A 174 13.88 -0.35 1.73
CA ASP A 174 14.89 0.29 2.56
C ASP A 174 15.86 1.06 1.67
N ILE A 175 15.74 2.38 1.68
CA ILE A 175 16.60 3.26 0.89
C ILE A 175 17.81 3.77 1.65
N THR A 176 17.92 3.47 2.94
CA THR A 176 19.00 3.96 3.82
C THR A 176 20.41 3.73 3.24
N PRO A 177 20.73 2.54 2.68
CA PRO A 177 22.07 2.29 2.15
C PRO A 177 22.45 3.13 0.93
N TYR A 178 21.47 3.73 0.28
CA TYR A 178 21.65 4.49 -0.97
C TYR A 178 21.66 6.01 -0.75
N LEU A 179 21.35 6.48 0.48
CA LEU A 179 21.27 7.90 0.81
C LEU A 179 22.63 8.45 1.21
N ALA A 180 22.91 9.65 0.70
CA ALA A 180 23.99 10.51 1.18
C ALA A 180 23.41 11.64 2.03
N GLU A 181 24.20 12.18 2.97
CA GLU A 181 23.80 13.39 3.71
C GLU A 181 23.52 14.54 2.76
N GLY A 182 22.41 15.25 2.97
CA GLY A 182 21.92 16.34 2.12
C GLY A 182 21.01 15.85 1.01
N ARG A 183 21.16 16.44 -0.16
CA ARG A 183 20.29 16.24 -1.32
C ARG A 183 20.50 14.88 -1.98
N ASN A 184 19.40 14.13 -2.13
CA ASN A 184 19.34 12.87 -2.85
C ASN A 184 18.26 12.95 -3.94
N ILE A 185 18.35 12.09 -4.93
CA ILE A 185 17.39 12.00 -6.03
C ILE A 185 16.76 10.61 -6.02
N ILE A 186 15.44 10.58 -5.90
CA ILE A 186 14.62 9.36 -6.04
C ILE A 186 14.10 9.35 -7.48
N THR A 187 14.35 8.28 -8.23
CA THR A 187 13.84 8.10 -9.60
C THR A 187 13.04 6.82 -9.67
N ALA A 188 11.80 6.91 -10.14
CA ALA A 188 10.90 5.78 -10.35
C ALA A 188 10.54 5.69 -11.84
N ALA A 189 10.96 4.61 -12.50
CA ALA A 189 10.54 4.30 -13.86
C ALA A 189 9.34 3.34 -13.80
N VAL A 190 8.19 3.81 -14.24
CA VAL A 190 6.91 3.08 -14.23
C VAL A 190 6.57 2.63 -15.63
N LEU A 191 6.36 1.32 -15.80
CA LEU A 191 5.97 0.74 -17.08
C LEU A 191 4.46 0.52 -17.12
N LYS A 192 3.86 0.76 -18.27
CA LYS A 192 2.42 0.53 -18.51
C LYS A 192 2.06 -0.94 -18.46
N TRP A 193 2.94 -1.83 -18.92
CA TRP A 193 2.73 -3.26 -19.01
C TRP A 193 3.86 -4.05 -18.36
N CYS A 194 3.51 -5.17 -17.75
CA CYS A 194 4.43 -6.19 -17.26
C CYS A 194 3.73 -7.56 -17.34
N ASP A 195 4.44 -8.63 -17.06
CA ASP A 195 3.87 -9.99 -17.04
C ASP A 195 2.67 -10.11 -16.08
N GLY A 196 2.69 -9.35 -14.98
CA GLY A 196 1.55 -9.22 -14.05
C GLY A 196 0.27 -8.69 -14.68
N THR A 197 0.36 -7.96 -15.81
CA THR A 197 -0.80 -7.44 -16.53
C THR A 197 -1.77 -8.54 -16.94
N TYR A 198 -1.28 -9.74 -17.25
CA TYR A 198 -2.13 -10.90 -17.58
C TYR A 198 -2.97 -11.37 -16.40
N LEU A 199 -2.51 -11.18 -15.16
CA LEU A 199 -3.21 -11.53 -13.94
C LEU A 199 -4.06 -10.37 -13.40
N GLU A 200 -3.78 -9.17 -13.83
CA GLU A 200 -4.50 -7.94 -13.44
C GLU A 200 -5.48 -7.49 -14.53
N ASP A 201 -6.03 -8.46 -15.28
CA ASP A 201 -7.01 -8.20 -16.35
C ASP A 201 -8.44 -8.10 -15.80
N GLN A 202 -8.63 -7.21 -14.84
CA GLN A 202 -9.93 -6.91 -14.26
C GLN A 202 -10.76 -6.01 -15.19
N ASP A 203 -12.08 -6.06 -15.01
CA ASP A 203 -13.05 -5.20 -15.68
C ASP A 203 -12.96 -3.76 -15.17
N LYS A 204 -12.01 -3.00 -15.73
CA LYS A 204 -11.74 -1.60 -15.34
C LYS A 204 -11.16 -0.80 -16.49
N ILE A 205 -11.30 0.53 -16.43
CA ILE A 205 -10.52 1.42 -17.30
C ILE A 205 -9.05 1.28 -16.95
N ARG A 206 -8.17 1.12 -17.96
CA ARG A 206 -6.72 1.00 -17.78
C ARG A 206 -6.08 2.38 -17.72
N LEU A 207 -5.51 2.68 -16.59
CA LEU A 207 -4.73 3.88 -16.31
C LEU A 207 -3.39 3.47 -15.67
N SER A 208 -2.39 4.34 -15.76
CA SER A 208 -1.03 4.02 -15.34
C SER A 208 -0.43 5.15 -14.50
N GLY A 209 0.58 4.84 -13.74
CA GLY A 209 1.35 5.78 -12.95
C GLY A 209 1.36 5.47 -11.46
N ILE A 210 1.90 6.40 -10.69
CA ILE A 210 1.91 6.34 -9.22
C ILE A 210 0.60 6.93 -8.73
N PHE A 211 -0.36 6.07 -8.38
CA PHE A 211 -1.75 6.49 -8.16
C PHE A 211 -2.22 6.48 -6.70
N ARG A 212 -1.34 6.10 -5.77
CA ARG A 212 -1.57 6.22 -4.32
C ARG A 212 -0.43 6.95 -3.66
N ASP A 213 -0.58 7.26 -2.38
CA ASP A 213 0.40 8.02 -1.61
C ASP A 213 1.80 7.41 -1.68
N VAL A 214 2.80 8.29 -1.71
CA VAL A 214 4.22 7.95 -1.57
C VAL A 214 4.75 8.68 -0.36
N TYR A 215 5.46 7.96 0.50
CA TYR A 215 6.04 8.53 1.71
C TYR A 215 7.29 7.80 2.17
N VAL A 216 8.07 8.46 3.01
CA VAL A 216 9.20 7.86 3.70
C VAL A 216 8.86 7.68 5.17
N LEU A 217 9.09 6.48 5.69
CA LEU A 217 9.05 6.21 7.12
C LEU A 217 10.46 6.26 7.71
N SER A 218 10.63 7.04 8.77
CA SER A 218 11.84 7.03 9.59
C SER A 218 11.66 6.05 10.74
N ARG A 219 12.33 4.89 10.66
CA ARG A 219 12.13 3.78 11.58
C ARG A 219 13.38 3.50 12.43
N PRO A 220 13.26 3.32 13.74
CA PRO A 220 14.38 2.86 14.57
C PRO A 220 14.87 1.48 14.11
N LYS A 221 16.12 1.14 14.44
CA LYS A 221 16.71 -0.17 14.08
C LYS A 221 15.96 -1.33 14.74
N MET A 222 15.60 -1.16 16.02
CA MET A 222 14.75 -2.11 16.75
C MET A 222 13.31 -1.61 16.69
N ARG A 223 12.44 -2.35 16.00
CA ARG A 223 11.07 -1.94 15.73
C ARG A 223 10.14 -3.14 15.53
N LEU A 224 8.86 -2.89 15.64
CA LEU A 224 7.83 -3.84 15.23
C LEU A 224 7.80 -3.92 13.70
N GLU A 225 8.02 -5.11 13.15
CA GLU A 225 7.98 -5.34 11.70
C GLU A 225 6.58 -5.80 11.25
N ASN A 226 5.92 -6.63 12.05
CA ASN A 226 4.58 -7.13 11.75
C ASN A 226 3.85 -7.54 13.02
N TYR A 227 2.52 -7.60 12.95
CA TYR A 227 1.70 -8.22 14.00
C TYR A 227 0.46 -8.88 13.40
N ILE A 228 -0.10 -9.82 14.15
CA ILE A 228 -1.33 -10.52 13.80
C ILE A 228 -2.30 -10.37 14.97
N VAL A 229 -3.50 -9.88 14.68
CA VAL A 229 -4.60 -9.79 15.65
C VAL A 229 -5.73 -10.69 15.19
N LYS A 230 -6.22 -11.56 16.09
CA LYS A 230 -7.41 -12.37 15.86
C LYS A 230 -8.38 -12.20 17.01
N THR A 231 -9.63 -11.96 16.70
CA THR A 231 -10.72 -11.92 17.67
C THR A 231 -11.55 -13.19 17.57
N ILE A 232 -11.78 -13.84 18.71
CA ILE A 232 -12.52 -15.12 18.78
C ILE A 232 -13.62 -14.94 19.80
N LEU A 233 -14.87 -15.10 19.36
CA LEU A 233 -16.02 -15.01 20.26
C LEU A 233 -16.19 -16.30 21.06
N GLY A 234 -16.42 -16.16 22.35
CA GLY A 234 -16.82 -17.22 23.27
C GLY A 234 -18.31 -17.20 23.53
N GLU A 235 -18.72 -17.91 24.55
CA GLU A 235 -20.11 -17.95 25.05
C GLU A 235 -20.38 -16.77 26.01
N ASN A 236 -21.64 -16.37 26.11
CA ASN A 236 -22.14 -15.39 27.11
C ASN A 236 -21.41 -14.03 27.09
N GLY A 237 -21.00 -13.56 25.91
CA GLY A 237 -20.34 -12.26 25.75
C GLY A 237 -18.84 -12.27 26.08
N SER A 238 -18.27 -13.44 26.31
CA SER A 238 -16.82 -13.57 26.42
C SER A 238 -16.15 -13.54 25.05
N ALA A 239 -14.88 -13.18 25.00
CA ALA A 239 -14.06 -13.21 23.80
C ALA A 239 -12.58 -13.44 24.13
N ARG A 240 -11.80 -13.80 23.13
CA ARG A 240 -10.35 -13.87 23.20
C ARG A 240 -9.75 -12.99 22.10
N LEU A 241 -8.71 -12.30 22.47
CA LEU A 241 -7.81 -11.62 21.54
C LEU A 241 -6.52 -12.44 21.48
N GLU A 242 -6.22 -13.00 20.31
CA GLU A 242 -4.91 -13.59 20.03
C GLU A 242 -4.04 -12.53 19.36
N PHE A 243 -2.87 -12.30 19.90
CA PHE A 243 -1.96 -11.26 19.43
C PHE A 243 -0.55 -11.83 19.29
N THR A 244 0.01 -11.72 18.09
CA THR A 244 1.36 -12.17 17.76
C THR A 244 2.15 -11.00 17.20
N VAL A 245 3.41 -10.83 17.60
CA VAL A 245 4.30 -9.75 17.13
C VAL A 245 5.57 -10.31 16.53
N PHE A 246 6.17 -9.56 15.62
CA PHE A 246 7.42 -9.90 14.95
C PHE A 246 8.33 -8.66 14.86
N GLY A 247 9.60 -8.85 15.14
CA GLY A 247 10.65 -7.83 15.05
C GLY A 247 11.12 -7.29 16.38
N CYS A 248 10.25 -7.13 17.37
CA CYS A 248 10.61 -6.78 18.74
C CYS A 248 9.52 -7.11 19.75
N ASP A 249 9.89 -7.10 21.03
CA ASP A 249 8.94 -7.17 22.14
C ASP A 249 8.13 -5.87 22.24
N VAL A 250 6.86 -5.99 22.66
CA VAL A 250 5.97 -4.84 22.81
C VAL A 250 5.19 -4.89 24.12
N SER A 251 4.72 -3.73 24.55
CA SER A 251 3.63 -3.62 25.53
C SER A 251 2.39 -3.09 24.84
N ALA A 252 1.23 -3.64 25.16
CA ALA A 252 -0.02 -3.27 24.52
C ALA A 252 -1.13 -3.00 25.52
N LYS A 253 -2.04 -2.10 25.15
CA LYS A 253 -3.21 -1.72 25.94
C LYS A 253 -4.43 -1.67 25.04
N LEU A 254 -5.47 -2.42 25.42
CA LEU A 254 -6.78 -2.41 24.78
C LEU A 254 -7.75 -1.57 25.61
N CYS A 255 -8.36 -0.56 24.96
CA CYS A 255 -9.36 0.29 25.59
C CYS A 255 -10.68 0.22 24.81
N ASP A 256 -11.80 0.50 25.49
CA ASP A 256 -13.07 0.78 24.86
C ASP A 256 -13.12 2.20 24.28
N ASP A 257 -14.27 2.61 23.71
CA ASP A 257 -14.47 3.94 23.13
C ASP A 257 -14.54 5.08 24.16
N ASP A 258 -14.81 4.76 25.42
CA ASP A 258 -14.76 5.71 26.54
C ASP A 258 -13.33 5.84 27.12
N GLY A 259 -12.36 5.08 26.60
CA GLY A 259 -10.97 5.06 27.05
C GLY A 259 -10.74 4.18 28.28
N VAL A 260 -11.71 3.36 28.67
CA VAL A 260 -11.56 2.44 29.81
C VAL A 260 -10.67 1.27 29.37
N THR A 261 -9.66 0.98 30.17
CA THR A 261 -8.73 -0.13 29.90
C THR A 261 -9.42 -1.47 30.11
N MET A 262 -9.53 -2.26 29.05
CA MET A 262 -10.06 -3.62 29.06
C MET A 262 -8.97 -4.65 29.37
N ALA A 263 -7.76 -4.43 28.85
CA ALA A 263 -6.59 -5.27 29.09
C ALA A 263 -5.29 -4.49 28.88
N GLN A 264 -4.26 -4.91 29.61
CA GLN A 264 -2.88 -4.45 29.42
C GLN A 264 -1.96 -5.68 29.51
N PHE A 265 -1.07 -5.83 28.54
CA PHE A 265 -0.27 -7.04 28.40
C PHE A 265 1.04 -6.77 27.65
N SER A 266 1.95 -7.72 27.71
CA SER A 266 3.17 -7.74 26.89
C SER A 266 3.10 -8.90 25.91
N ALA A 267 3.74 -8.72 24.75
CA ALA A 267 3.94 -9.77 23.77
C ALA A 267 5.42 -9.78 23.36
N TYR A 268 5.96 -10.96 23.17
CA TYR A 268 7.37 -11.17 22.86
C TYR A 268 7.54 -11.55 21.41
N ASP A 269 8.67 -11.15 20.81
CA ASP A 269 8.98 -11.39 19.41
C ASP A 269 8.82 -12.88 19.03
N GLY A 270 8.00 -13.12 17.99
CA GLY A 270 7.67 -14.45 17.47
C GLY A 270 6.68 -15.25 18.31
N GLU A 271 6.20 -14.73 19.45
CA GLU A 271 5.27 -15.43 20.34
C GLU A 271 3.85 -14.89 20.22
N SER A 272 2.86 -15.77 20.45
CA SER A 272 1.45 -15.43 20.49
C SER A 272 0.97 -15.38 21.94
N VAL A 273 0.27 -14.31 22.31
CA VAL A 273 -0.39 -14.15 23.61
C VAL A 273 -1.90 -14.18 23.43
N GLU A 274 -2.58 -14.85 24.36
CA GLU A 274 -4.05 -14.93 24.41
C GLU A 274 -4.56 -14.08 25.57
N ILE A 275 -5.45 -13.13 25.25
CA ILE A 275 -6.09 -12.24 26.22
C ILE A 275 -7.56 -12.59 26.31
N LYS A 276 -8.02 -12.98 27.48
CA LYS A 276 -9.43 -13.28 27.77
C LYS A 276 -10.16 -11.99 28.15
N LEU A 277 -11.31 -11.77 27.55
CA LEU A 277 -12.15 -10.60 27.76
C LEU A 277 -13.59 -11.02 28.06
N GLU A 278 -14.24 -10.26 28.91
CA GLU A 278 -15.63 -10.47 29.30
C GLU A 278 -16.49 -9.27 28.85
N ASN A 279 -17.76 -9.55 28.53
CA ASN A 279 -18.74 -8.53 28.20
C ASN A 279 -18.34 -7.61 27.04
N VAL A 280 -17.73 -8.19 25.96
CA VAL A 280 -17.33 -7.42 24.81
C VAL A 280 -18.57 -6.99 23.97
N ARG A 281 -18.53 -5.77 23.48
CA ARG A 281 -19.46 -5.28 22.47
C ARG A 281 -19.04 -5.77 21.10
N LEU A 282 -19.99 -6.37 20.37
CA LEU A 282 -19.72 -6.92 19.05
C LEU A 282 -19.78 -5.86 17.96
N TRP A 283 -18.95 -6.03 16.96
CA TRP A 283 -18.99 -5.24 15.75
C TRP A 283 -19.97 -5.88 14.73
N SER A 284 -20.82 -5.05 14.14
CA SER A 284 -21.62 -5.39 12.96
C SER A 284 -21.80 -4.15 12.09
N ALA A 285 -22.30 -4.31 10.85
CA ALA A 285 -22.59 -3.17 9.99
C ALA A 285 -23.62 -2.22 10.59
N GLU A 286 -24.54 -2.71 11.45
CA GLU A 286 -25.54 -1.88 12.13
C GLU A 286 -25.00 -1.19 13.38
N THR A 287 -24.06 -1.84 14.07
CA THR A 287 -23.43 -1.33 15.29
C THR A 287 -21.90 -1.55 15.21
N PRO A 288 -21.20 -0.67 14.48
CA PRO A 288 -19.76 -0.85 14.20
C PRO A 288 -18.89 -0.43 15.39
N TYR A 289 -18.99 -1.17 16.49
CA TYR A 289 -18.25 -0.88 17.71
C TYR A 289 -16.79 -1.30 17.58
N LEU A 290 -15.86 -0.38 17.86
CA LEU A 290 -14.42 -0.61 17.78
C LEU A 290 -13.75 -0.33 19.12
N TYR A 291 -12.83 -1.22 19.49
CA TYR A 291 -11.88 -1.04 20.57
C TYR A 291 -10.57 -0.46 20.01
N ARG A 292 -9.81 0.23 20.85
CA ARG A 292 -8.51 0.78 20.49
C ARG A 292 -7.38 0.01 21.15
N LEU A 293 -6.55 -0.63 20.32
CA LEU A 293 -5.32 -1.30 20.76
C LEU A 293 -4.14 -0.36 20.50
N THR A 294 -3.49 0.08 21.58
CA THR A 294 -2.24 0.84 21.51
C THR A 294 -1.08 -0.12 21.71
N ILE A 295 -0.13 -0.15 20.78
CA ILE A 295 1.04 -1.02 20.78
C ILE A 295 2.27 -0.14 20.93
N ASN A 296 3.02 -0.30 22.03
CA ASN A 296 4.28 0.41 22.27
C ASN A 296 5.45 -0.51 21.91
N ALA A 297 6.22 -0.11 20.91
CA ALA A 297 7.36 -0.85 20.36
C ALA A 297 8.62 0.02 20.42
N GLY A 298 9.29 0.03 21.57
CA GLY A 298 10.47 0.87 21.79
C GLY A 298 10.15 2.36 21.70
N ASP A 299 10.70 3.02 20.67
CA ASP A 299 10.49 4.45 20.40
C ASP A 299 9.31 4.75 19.45
N GLU A 300 8.54 3.73 19.10
CA GLU A 300 7.36 3.85 18.27
C GLU A 300 6.09 3.45 19.01
N VAL A 301 4.97 4.03 18.58
CA VAL A 301 3.63 3.65 19.02
C VAL A 301 2.74 3.44 17.81
N ILE A 302 1.97 2.35 17.81
CA ILE A 302 1.05 1.97 16.75
C ILE A 302 -0.36 1.87 17.33
N GLY A 303 -1.34 2.39 16.61
CA GLY A 303 -2.75 2.28 16.94
C GLY A 303 -3.48 1.34 15.98
N GLU A 304 -4.27 0.43 16.53
CA GLU A 304 -5.13 -0.48 15.77
C GLU A 304 -6.55 -0.43 16.33
N GLU A 305 -7.54 -0.27 15.45
CA GLU A 305 -8.96 -0.34 15.83
C GLU A 305 -9.47 -1.76 15.63
N ILE A 306 -10.05 -2.35 16.65
CA ILE A 306 -10.42 -3.76 16.69
C ILE A 306 -11.91 -3.93 16.89
N GLY A 307 -12.56 -4.64 15.96
CA GLY A 307 -13.94 -5.11 16.11
C GLY A 307 -14.01 -6.58 16.48
N PHE A 308 -14.82 -6.91 17.48
CA PHE A 308 -15.09 -8.30 17.83
C PHE A 308 -16.27 -8.82 17.02
N ARG A 309 -16.00 -9.74 16.11
CA ARG A 309 -17.01 -10.37 15.26
C ARG A 309 -16.66 -11.81 14.94
N ASP A 310 -17.66 -12.57 14.61
CA ASP A 310 -17.55 -13.94 14.10
C ASP A 310 -18.24 -14.04 12.74
N VAL A 311 -17.57 -14.62 11.77
CA VAL A 311 -18.09 -14.84 10.41
C VAL A 311 -18.05 -16.32 10.12
N LYS A 312 -19.21 -16.95 9.92
CA LYS A 312 -19.33 -18.39 9.65
C LYS A 312 -20.30 -18.67 8.52
N VAL A 313 -20.04 -19.75 7.80
CA VAL A 313 -21.01 -20.36 6.91
C VAL A 313 -21.58 -21.59 7.62
N ASP A 314 -22.86 -21.56 7.96
CA ASP A 314 -23.56 -22.64 8.61
C ASP A 314 -24.71 -23.12 7.73
N LYS A 315 -24.67 -24.41 7.29
CA LYS A 315 -25.64 -25.02 6.38
C LYS A 315 -25.91 -24.17 5.12
N GLY A 316 -24.85 -23.62 4.54
CA GLY A 316 -24.95 -22.78 3.32
C GLY A 316 -25.42 -21.35 3.54
N VAL A 317 -25.58 -20.91 4.79
CA VAL A 317 -25.99 -19.54 5.16
C VAL A 317 -24.83 -18.81 5.81
N VAL A 318 -24.51 -17.62 5.30
CA VAL A 318 -23.54 -16.74 5.93
C VAL A 318 -24.15 -16.13 7.19
N LYS A 319 -23.45 -16.30 8.30
CA LYS A 319 -23.83 -15.74 9.60
C LYS A 319 -22.74 -14.80 10.11
N ILE A 320 -23.15 -13.64 10.62
CA ILE A 320 -22.30 -12.71 11.36
C ILE A 320 -22.81 -12.67 12.80
N ASN A 321 -21.92 -12.94 13.76
CA ASN A 321 -22.27 -13.03 15.18
C ASN A 321 -23.47 -13.98 15.45
N GLY A 322 -23.47 -15.12 14.75
CA GLY A 322 -24.52 -16.13 14.86
C GLY A 322 -25.85 -15.82 14.15
N ARG A 323 -26.00 -14.63 13.56
CA ARG A 323 -27.22 -14.21 12.84
C ARG A 323 -27.02 -14.29 11.33
N ALA A 324 -28.01 -14.81 10.61
CA ALA A 324 -28.01 -14.82 9.15
C ALA A 324 -27.98 -13.37 8.61
N VAL A 325 -27.11 -13.11 7.67
CA VAL A 325 -26.95 -11.79 7.06
C VAL A 325 -27.26 -11.88 5.57
N LYS A 326 -28.05 -10.90 5.10
CA LYS A 326 -28.22 -10.64 3.67
C LYS A 326 -27.37 -9.40 3.30
N PHE A 327 -26.43 -9.60 2.38
CA PHE A 327 -25.62 -8.49 1.85
C PHE A 327 -26.48 -7.65 0.90
N LYS A 328 -26.83 -6.46 1.34
CA LYS A 328 -27.47 -5.42 0.53
C LYS A 328 -26.36 -4.48 0.09
N GLY A 329 -25.65 -4.88 -0.96
CA GLY A 329 -24.38 -4.27 -1.34
C GLY A 329 -24.38 -3.69 -2.73
N VAL A 330 -23.32 -2.95 -3.01
CA VAL A 330 -22.99 -2.39 -4.32
C VAL A 330 -21.55 -2.70 -4.70
N ASN A 331 -21.28 -2.76 -6.00
CA ASN A 331 -19.92 -2.74 -6.50
C ASN A 331 -19.39 -1.30 -6.48
N ARG A 332 -18.11 -1.14 -6.19
CA ARG A 332 -17.43 0.14 -6.25
C ARG A 332 -16.08 0.00 -6.93
N HIS A 333 -15.84 0.83 -7.94
CA HIS A 333 -14.50 1.06 -8.46
C HIS A 333 -13.78 2.12 -7.62
N ASP A 334 -12.50 1.88 -7.32
CA ASP A 334 -11.65 2.85 -6.63
C ASP A 334 -11.08 3.85 -7.63
N SER A 335 -11.98 4.67 -8.20
CA SER A 335 -11.64 5.65 -9.21
C SER A 335 -12.68 6.77 -9.27
N TYR A 336 -12.23 7.94 -9.75
CA TYR A 336 -13.06 9.11 -9.98
C TYR A 336 -12.78 9.71 -11.37
N PRO A 337 -13.77 10.39 -12.00
CA PRO A 337 -13.62 10.91 -13.37
C PRO A 337 -12.47 11.92 -13.54
N ASP A 338 -12.20 12.70 -12.51
CA ASP A 338 -11.22 13.80 -12.52
C ASP A 338 -9.89 13.43 -11.88
N THR A 339 -9.82 12.35 -11.10
CA THR A 339 -8.59 11.93 -10.39
C THR A 339 -8.10 10.54 -10.80
N GLY A 340 -8.83 9.81 -11.65
CA GLY A 340 -8.47 8.45 -12.09
C GLY A 340 -8.46 7.47 -10.92
N TYR A 341 -7.40 6.69 -10.79
CA TYR A 341 -7.24 5.72 -9.70
C TYR A 341 -6.90 6.35 -8.35
N TYR A 342 -6.49 7.61 -8.34
CA TYR A 342 -6.31 8.30 -7.07
C TYR A 342 -7.66 8.64 -6.47
N THR A 343 -7.91 8.10 -5.28
CA THR A 343 -9.11 8.36 -4.50
C THR A 343 -8.72 8.91 -3.14
N SER A 344 -9.09 10.15 -2.85
CA SER A 344 -8.79 10.79 -1.58
C SER A 344 -9.59 10.19 -0.43
N TYR A 345 -9.14 10.42 0.80
CA TYR A 345 -9.88 10.03 2.01
C TYR A 345 -11.31 10.59 2.02
N GLU A 346 -11.48 11.84 1.61
CA GLU A 346 -12.77 12.53 1.54
C GLU A 346 -13.70 11.90 0.50
N GLN A 347 -13.17 11.52 -0.67
CA GLN A 347 -13.92 10.84 -1.72
C GLN A 347 -14.37 9.44 -1.25
N MET A 348 -13.46 8.65 -0.67
CA MET A 348 -13.79 7.33 -0.10
C MET A 348 -14.86 7.45 0.99
N ARG A 349 -14.71 8.41 1.90
CA ARG A 349 -15.67 8.65 2.97
C ARG A 349 -17.03 9.09 2.43
N ALA A 350 -17.08 9.94 1.44
CA ALA A 350 -18.32 10.41 0.81
C ALA A 350 -19.11 9.25 0.20
N ASP A 351 -18.43 8.34 -0.54
CA ASP A 351 -19.06 7.14 -1.10
C ASP A 351 -19.68 6.25 -0.02
N LEU A 352 -18.91 5.96 1.03
CA LEU A 352 -19.36 5.09 2.12
C LEU A 352 -20.50 5.70 2.94
N VAL A 353 -20.44 6.99 3.20
CA VAL A 353 -21.53 7.72 3.88
C VAL A 353 -22.80 7.71 3.02
N LEU A 354 -22.67 7.89 1.70
CA LEU A 354 -23.80 7.79 0.78
C LEU A 354 -24.43 6.38 0.80
N MET A 355 -23.61 5.34 0.78
CA MET A 355 -24.07 3.96 0.91
C MET A 355 -24.86 3.74 2.21
N LYS A 356 -24.34 4.21 3.33
CA LYS A 356 -25.04 4.10 4.64
C LYS A 356 -26.38 4.83 4.64
N LYS A 357 -26.46 6.03 4.04
CA LYS A 357 -27.71 6.79 3.91
C LYS A 357 -28.79 6.06 3.10
N HIS A 358 -28.37 5.16 2.21
CA HIS A 358 -29.26 4.33 1.40
C HIS A 358 -29.46 2.89 1.96
N ASN A 359 -29.16 2.65 3.23
CA ASN A 359 -29.28 1.35 3.89
C ASN A 359 -28.47 0.22 3.21
N ILE A 360 -27.36 0.56 2.59
CA ILE A 360 -26.40 -0.40 2.04
C ILE A 360 -25.49 -0.87 3.19
N ASN A 361 -25.32 -2.17 3.34
CA ASN A 361 -24.52 -2.77 4.41
C ASN A 361 -23.24 -3.46 3.93
N ALA A 362 -23.04 -3.54 2.62
CA ALA A 362 -21.88 -4.21 2.03
C ALA A 362 -21.38 -3.46 0.80
N VAL A 363 -20.08 -3.52 0.57
CA VAL A 363 -19.42 -3.02 -0.63
C VAL A 363 -18.50 -4.09 -1.19
N ARG A 364 -18.57 -4.32 -2.51
CA ARG A 364 -17.61 -5.15 -3.22
C ARG A 364 -16.55 -4.25 -3.83
N THR A 365 -15.30 -4.49 -3.45
CA THR A 365 -14.13 -3.75 -3.97
C THR A 365 -13.79 -4.24 -5.37
N SER A 366 -14.67 -4.01 -6.30
CA SER A 366 -14.52 -4.49 -7.68
C SER A 366 -13.47 -3.68 -8.44
N HIS A 367 -12.37 -4.33 -8.93
CA HIS A 367 -12.10 -5.76 -8.81
C HIS A 367 -10.68 -5.96 -8.30
N TYR A 368 -10.24 -5.21 -7.30
CA TYR A 368 -8.85 -5.12 -6.82
C TYR A 368 -8.81 -4.59 -5.38
N PRO A 369 -7.72 -4.81 -4.63
CA PRO A 369 -7.56 -4.25 -3.30
C PRO A 369 -7.63 -2.72 -3.31
N ASN A 370 -8.40 -2.16 -2.39
CA ASN A 370 -8.51 -0.71 -2.20
C ASN A 370 -7.39 -0.19 -1.29
N SER A 371 -7.33 1.13 -1.12
CA SER A 371 -6.44 1.75 -0.14
C SER A 371 -6.72 1.20 1.26
N PRO A 372 -5.70 0.98 2.12
CA PRO A 372 -5.89 0.57 3.50
C PRO A 372 -6.84 1.47 4.28
N MET A 373 -6.83 2.78 4.01
CA MET A 373 -7.76 3.74 4.64
C MET A 373 -9.23 3.46 4.31
N PHE A 374 -9.52 2.88 3.15
CA PHE A 374 -10.88 2.49 2.77
C PHE A 374 -11.43 1.41 3.70
N TYR A 375 -10.63 0.41 4.02
CA TYR A 375 -11.02 -0.65 4.96
C TYR A 375 -11.24 -0.11 6.37
N GLN A 376 -10.37 0.79 6.83
CA GLN A 376 -10.55 1.47 8.13
C GLN A 376 -11.86 2.28 8.17
N LEU A 377 -12.21 2.95 7.06
CA LEU A 377 -13.49 3.64 6.95
C LEU A 377 -14.68 2.68 6.97
N CYS A 378 -14.57 1.50 6.34
CA CYS A 378 -15.59 0.46 6.40
C CYS A 378 -15.78 -0.08 7.82
N ASP A 379 -14.70 -0.26 8.57
CA ASP A 379 -14.75 -0.66 9.97
C ASP A 379 -15.49 0.38 10.83
N ARG A 380 -15.16 1.66 10.65
CA ARG A 380 -15.74 2.77 11.43
C ARG A 380 -17.20 3.06 11.06
N LEU A 381 -17.57 2.99 9.78
CA LEU A 381 -18.90 3.30 9.30
C LEU A 381 -19.85 2.10 9.31
N GLY A 382 -19.33 0.90 9.43
CA GLY A 382 -20.12 -0.32 9.45
C GLY A 382 -20.53 -0.78 8.05
N LEU A 383 -19.58 -1.26 7.26
CA LEU A 383 -19.84 -1.94 5.99
C LEU A 383 -19.06 -3.25 5.94
N TYR A 384 -19.74 -4.30 5.49
CA TYR A 384 -19.08 -5.53 5.09
C TYR A 384 -18.35 -5.32 3.78
N VAL A 385 -17.19 -5.95 3.60
CA VAL A 385 -16.38 -5.84 2.38
C VAL A 385 -16.24 -7.21 1.73
N ILE A 386 -16.42 -7.25 0.42
CA ILE A 386 -16.32 -8.45 -0.41
C ILE A 386 -15.29 -8.19 -1.53
#